data_f5909f2d22a9ae254e018b5ae3950a01
#
_entry.id   f5909f2d22a9ae254e018b5ae3950a01
#
_cell.length_a   1.000
_cell.length_b   1.000
_cell.length_c   1.000
_cell.angle_alpha   90.00
_cell.angle_beta   90.00
_cell.angle_gamma   90.00
#
_symmetry.space_group_name_H-M   'P 1'
#
loop_
_entity.id
_entity.type
_entity.pdbx_description
1 polymer ?
#
loop_
_entity_poly.entity_id
_entity_poly.type
_entity_poly.pdbx_seq_one_letter_code
_entity_poly.pdbx_strand_id
1 'polypeptide(L)'
;MFSDPSLIQAVIAAQKRGVKVRIMLNPARRSGETENDDSRKTLSDAGIEVIDSNPAFDLTHEKSMVVDDSTAFIQSLNWETRNITETRDYAVVTTHKHEVGEIMECFDADWARTPFNSGEDSHLIWCTGNGRQRIGRFIDEAKHTLWVQNERYQDPVIIEHLVRANRRGVKIHVLARPPHKLKKAKLVEAVGGMRIMEDVGVKVHKLKGLKLHAKLLFADDLRAIIGSINLAPGSFDSRRELAIEVHDEEIARSLKHVVQKDWENSHPLDLSDEGLLKDLGDSDPNAAEDLGLAHADD
;
A
#
# COMPACT_ATOMS: atom_id res chain seq x y z
N MET A 1 -3.80 -8.03 -7.15
CA MET A 1 -3.79 -9.46 -7.53
C MET A 1 -4.88 -10.17 -6.78
N PHE A 2 -5.47 -11.17 -7.40
CA PHE A 2 -6.55 -11.97 -6.84
C PHE A 2 -6.30 -13.44 -7.23
N SER A 3 -5.58 -14.17 -6.41
CA SER A 3 -5.14 -15.53 -6.70
C SER A 3 -5.31 -16.53 -5.54
N ASP A 4 -5.84 -16.08 -4.39
CA ASP A 4 -6.12 -17.00 -3.28
C ASP A 4 -7.27 -17.95 -3.64
N PRO A 5 -7.06 -19.28 -3.62
CA PRO A 5 -8.07 -20.23 -4.05
C PRO A 5 -9.34 -20.21 -3.19
N SER A 6 -9.21 -19.96 -1.88
CA SER A 6 -10.36 -19.95 -0.96
C SER A 6 -11.25 -18.74 -1.21
N LEU A 7 -10.65 -17.57 -1.45
CA LEU A 7 -11.39 -16.35 -1.79
C LEU A 7 -12.05 -16.46 -3.17
N ILE A 8 -11.36 -17.04 -4.17
CA ILE A 8 -11.95 -17.31 -5.49
C ILE A 8 -13.18 -18.20 -5.34
N GLN A 9 -13.08 -19.31 -4.58
CA GLN A 9 -14.21 -20.21 -4.34
C GLN A 9 -15.36 -19.52 -3.59
N ALA A 10 -15.07 -18.65 -2.62
CA ALA A 10 -16.09 -17.89 -1.89
C ALA A 10 -16.88 -16.96 -2.84
N VAL A 11 -16.20 -16.29 -3.76
CA VAL A 11 -16.82 -15.42 -4.77
C VAL A 11 -17.66 -16.24 -5.76
N ILE A 12 -17.16 -17.39 -6.23
CA ILE A 12 -17.91 -18.30 -7.11
C ILE A 12 -19.16 -18.83 -6.38
N ALA A 13 -19.04 -19.18 -5.10
CA ALA A 13 -20.17 -19.64 -4.30
C ALA A 13 -21.22 -18.53 -4.14
N ALA A 14 -20.82 -17.27 -4.00
CA ALA A 14 -21.76 -16.14 -3.97
C ALA A 14 -22.52 -16.03 -5.29
N GLN A 15 -21.83 -16.07 -6.43
CA GLN A 15 -22.44 -16.07 -7.76
C GLN A 15 -23.45 -17.21 -7.93
N LYS A 16 -23.10 -18.45 -7.50
CA LYS A 16 -24.01 -19.61 -7.55
C LYS A 16 -25.24 -19.46 -6.69
N ARG A 17 -25.19 -18.66 -5.62
CA ARG A 17 -26.36 -18.32 -4.78
C ARG A 17 -27.24 -17.24 -5.40
N GLY A 18 -26.89 -16.69 -6.54
CA GLY A 18 -27.62 -15.64 -7.22
C GLY A 18 -27.14 -14.21 -6.94
N VAL A 19 -26.03 -14.04 -6.22
CA VAL A 19 -25.40 -12.72 -6.05
C VAL A 19 -24.83 -12.27 -7.38
N LYS A 20 -25.15 -11.05 -7.82
CA LYS A 20 -24.56 -10.46 -9.02
C LYS A 20 -23.15 -9.96 -8.69
N VAL A 21 -22.13 -10.56 -9.28
CA VAL A 21 -20.72 -10.23 -9.05
C VAL A 21 -20.12 -9.58 -10.29
N ARG A 22 -19.43 -8.45 -10.10
CA ARG A 22 -18.62 -7.77 -11.12
C ARG A 22 -17.20 -7.61 -10.62
N ILE A 23 -16.21 -7.89 -11.44
CA ILE A 23 -14.79 -7.83 -11.05
C ILE A 23 -13.98 -7.07 -12.10
N MET A 24 -13.13 -6.14 -11.65
CA MET A 24 -12.07 -5.55 -12.47
C MET A 24 -10.73 -6.10 -12.02
N LEU A 25 -9.93 -6.61 -12.95
CA LEU A 25 -8.57 -7.08 -12.69
C LEU A 25 -7.59 -6.42 -13.66
N ASN A 26 -6.40 -6.13 -13.16
CA ASN A 26 -5.35 -5.68 -14.06
C ASN A 26 -5.04 -6.78 -15.08
N PRO A 27 -4.92 -6.43 -16.36
CA PRO A 27 -4.34 -7.30 -17.37
C PRO A 27 -2.85 -7.52 -17.09
N ALA A 28 -2.15 -8.23 -18.00
CA ALA A 28 -0.70 -8.37 -17.93
C ALA A 28 -0.04 -7.01 -17.69
N ARG A 29 0.88 -6.93 -16.72
CA ARG A 29 1.63 -5.71 -16.46
C ARG A 29 2.55 -5.38 -17.64
N ARG A 30 3.07 -4.15 -17.70
CA ARG A 30 4.07 -3.72 -18.69
C ARG A 30 5.30 -4.64 -18.76
N SER A 31 5.61 -5.34 -17.67
CA SER A 31 6.68 -6.36 -17.56
C SER A 31 6.27 -7.75 -18.08
N GLY A 32 5.05 -7.93 -18.59
CA GLY A 32 4.54 -9.21 -19.11
C GLY A 32 4.08 -10.19 -18.02
N GLU A 33 3.92 -9.73 -16.79
CA GLU A 33 3.42 -10.55 -15.68
C GLU A 33 1.92 -10.83 -15.85
N THR A 34 1.54 -12.09 -15.84
CA THR A 34 0.17 -12.60 -16.10
C THR A 34 -0.52 -13.13 -14.84
N GLU A 35 -0.22 -12.54 -13.71
CA GLU A 35 -0.56 -13.03 -12.36
C GLU A 35 -2.07 -13.20 -12.10
N ASN A 36 -2.94 -12.54 -12.88
CA ASN A 36 -4.39 -12.66 -12.76
C ASN A 36 -5.02 -13.58 -13.83
N ASP A 37 -4.27 -14.14 -14.77
CA ASP A 37 -4.85 -14.83 -15.93
C ASP A 37 -5.61 -16.09 -15.52
N ASP A 38 -5.03 -16.92 -14.65
CA ASP A 38 -5.68 -18.15 -14.17
C ASP A 38 -6.94 -17.84 -13.36
N SER A 39 -6.89 -16.85 -12.47
CA SER A 39 -8.06 -16.46 -11.68
C SER A 39 -9.14 -15.80 -12.54
N ARG A 40 -8.74 -14.97 -13.50
CA ARG A 40 -9.67 -14.40 -14.50
C ARG A 40 -10.41 -15.51 -15.23
N LYS A 41 -9.68 -16.49 -15.76
CA LYS A 41 -10.28 -17.63 -16.45
C LYS A 41 -11.25 -18.39 -15.55
N THR A 42 -10.82 -18.74 -14.35
CA THR A 42 -11.62 -19.49 -13.37
C THR A 42 -12.91 -18.76 -13.00
N LEU A 43 -12.85 -17.45 -12.78
CA LEU A 43 -14.00 -16.62 -12.44
C LEU A 43 -14.96 -16.48 -13.64
N SER A 44 -14.43 -16.25 -14.83
CA SER A 44 -15.23 -16.15 -16.07
C SER A 44 -15.92 -17.45 -16.42
N ASP A 45 -15.23 -18.61 -16.28
CA ASP A 45 -15.81 -19.93 -16.49
C ASP A 45 -16.97 -20.21 -15.49
N ALA A 46 -16.96 -19.58 -14.32
CA ALA A 46 -18.05 -19.63 -13.34
C ALA A 46 -19.22 -18.66 -13.64
N GLY A 47 -19.17 -17.94 -14.76
CA GLY A 47 -20.20 -16.98 -15.17
C GLY A 47 -20.12 -15.62 -14.50
N ILE A 48 -18.99 -15.27 -13.89
CA ILE A 48 -18.74 -13.97 -13.30
C ILE A 48 -18.26 -13.01 -14.40
N GLU A 49 -18.79 -11.80 -14.40
CA GLU A 49 -18.34 -10.75 -15.32
C GLU A 49 -17.01 -10.17 -14.85
N VAL A 50 -15.93 -10.45 -15.57
CA VAL A 50 -14.56 -9.99 -15.26
C VAL A 50 -14.06 -9.15 -16.43
N ILE A 51 -13.71 -7.89 -16.16
CA ILE A 51 -13.13 -6.99 -17.16
C ILE A 51 -11.73 -6.53 -16.76
N ASP A 52 -11.00 -5.97 -17.72
CA ASP A 52 -9.73 -5.31 -17.46
C ASP A 52 -9.93 -4.02 -16.69
N SER A 53 -8.98 -3.69 -15.84
CA SER A 53 -8.93 -2.39 -15.16
C SER A 53 -8.83 -1.23 -16.18
N ASN A 54 -9.13 -0.03 -15.70
CA ASN A 54 -9.18 1.16 -16.56
C ASN A 54 -7.77 1.47 -17.12
N PRO A 55 -7.59 1.47 -18.46
CA PRO A 55 -6.30 1.69 -19.11
C PRO A 55 -5.80 3.13 -19.03
N ALA A 56 -6.60 4.06 -18.53
CA ALA A 56 -6.17 5.43 -18.23
C ALA A 56 -5.10 5.48 -17.13
N PHE A 57 -5.00 4.43 -16.33
CA PHE A 57 -4.00 4.30 -15.27
C PHE A 57 -2.93 3.26 -15.63
N ASP A 58 -1.70 3.53 -15.23
CA ASP A 58 -0.60 2.55 -15.36
C ASP A 58 -0.93 1.24 -14.64
N LEU A 59 -1.67 1.33 -13.54
CA LEU A 59 -2.10 0.22 -12.72
C LEU A 59 -3.31 0.65 -11.85
N THR A 60 -4.35 -0.15 -11.80
CA THR A 60 -5.33 -0.08 -10.72
C THR A 60 -4.76 -0.87 -9.54
N HIS A 61 -4.29 -0.14 -8.52
CA HIS A 61 -3.60 -0.75 -7.38
C HIS A 61 -4.45 -0.74 -6.11
N GLU A 62 -5.61 -0.10 -6.13
CA GLU A 62 -6.59 -0.23 -5.05
C GLU A 62 -7.06 -1.68 -4.86
N LYS A 63 -7.46 -2.02 -3.65
CA LYS A 63 -8.04 -3.29 -3.26
C LYS A 63 -9.30 -2.98 -2.46
N SER A 64 -10.39 -2.83 -3.19
CA SER A 64 -11.70 -2.53 -2.62
C SER A 64 -12.73 -3.58 -2.99
N MET A 65 -13.76 -3.68 -2.20
CA MET A 65 -14.93 -4.51 -2.46
C MET A 65 -16.16 -3.82 -1.84
N VAL A 66 -17.26 -3.80 -2.55
CA VAL A 66 -18.56 -3.37 -2.02
C VAL A 66 -19.52 -4.56 -2.04
N VAL A 67 -20.25 -4.74 -0.95
CA VAL A 67 -21.25 -5.81 -0.77
C VAL A 67 -22.60 -5.17 -0.51
N ASP A 68 -23.60 -5.56 -1.31
CA ASP A 68 -25.00 -5.19 -1.17
C ASP A 68 -25.23 -3.66 -1.09
N ASP A 69 -24.40 -2.88 -1.81
CA ASP A 69 -24.44 -1.42 -1.87
C ASP A 69 -24.45 -0.73 -0.50
N SER A 70 -24.00 -1.44 0.53
CA SER A 70 -24.11 -1.01 1.93
C SER A 70 -22.85 -1.16 2.75
N THR A 71 -21.91 -2.00 2.31
CA THR A 71 -20.69 -2.30 3.05
C THR A 71 -19.49 -2.28 2.11
N ALA A 72 -18.50 -1.44 2.40
CA ALA A 72 -17.28 -1.36 1.62
C ALA A 72 -16.07 -1.83 2.43
N PHE A 73 -15.16 -2.51 1.75
CA PHE A 73 -13.87 -2.95 2.25
C PHE A 73 -12.77 -2.18 1.53
N ILE A 74 -11.88 -1.54 2.27
CA ILE A 74 -10.71 -0.81 1.77
C ILE A 74 -9.48 -1.48 2.36
N GLN A 75 -8.56 -1.96 1.51
CA GLN A 75 -7.53 -2.87 1.94
C GLN A 75 -6.15 -2.48 1.42
N SER A 76 -5.10 -2.83 2.18
CA SER A 76 -3.71 -2.78 1.69
C SER A 76 -3.28 -4.09 1.03
N LEU A 77 -3.88 -5.22 1.42
CA LEU A 77 -3.50 -6.56 0.98
C LEU A 77 -4.03 -6.89 -0.42
N ASN A 78 -3.24 -7.61 -1.20
CA ASN A 78 -3.75 -8.35 -2.35
C ASN A 78 -4.52 -9.59 -1.87
N TRP A 79 -5.43 -10.09 -2.68
CA TRP A 79 -6.14 -11.34 -2.39
C TRP A 79 -5.33 -12.56 -2.83
N GLU A 80 -4.17 -12.70 -2.18
CA GLU A 80 -3.21 -13.79 -2.37
C GLU A 80 -2.94 -14.47 -1.03
N THR A 81 -2.73 -15.76 -1.02
CA THR A 81 -2.48 -16.54 0.20
C THR A 81 -1.34 -15.94 1.04
N ARG A 82 -0.24 -15.54 0.39
CA ARG A 82 0.91 -14.94 1.08
C ARG A 82 0.56 -13.61 1.78
N ASN A 83 -0.34 -12.79 1.22
CA ASN A 83 -0.77 -11.54 1.85
C ASN A 83 -1.70 -11.76 3.04
N ILE A 84 -2.37 -12.91 3.08
CA ILE A 84 -3.22 -13.28 4.22
C ILE A 84 -2.39 -13.86 5.37
N THR A 85 -1.32 -14.60 5.05
CA THR A 85 -0.61 -15.43 6.03
C THR A 85 0.78 -14.93 6.42
N GLU A 86 1.47 -14.15 5.55
CA GLU A 86 2.89 -13.84 5.70
C GLU A 86 3.19 -12.33 5.78
N THR A 87 2.20 -11.46 5.53
CA THR A 87 2.45 -10.02 5.49
C THR A 87 1.73 -9.28 6.61
N ARG A 88 2.29 -8.12 6.99
CA ARG A 88 1.56 -7.10 7.74
C ARG A 88 0.79 -6.26 6.75
N ASP A 89 -0.52 -6.32 6.86
CA ASP A 89 -1.49 -5.58 6.08
C ASP A 89 -2.64 -5.09 6.96
N TYR A 90 -3.47 -4.20 6.43
CA TYR A 90 -4.65 -3.67 7.11
C TYR A 90 -5.84 -3.64 6.16
N ALA A 91 -7.02 -3.72 6.75
CA ALA A 91 -8.30 -3.52 6.07
C ALA A 91 -9.21 -2.68 6.95
N VAL A 92 -10.01 -1.82 6.33
CA VAL A 92 -11.09 -1.07 6.97
C VAL A 92 -12.39 -1.48 6.33
N VAL A 93 -13.40 -1.70 7.16
CA VAL A 93 -14.78 -1.92 6.71
C VAL A 93 -15.59 -0.68 7.08
N THR A 94 -16.28 -0.12 6.12
CA THR A 94 -17.20 1.01 6.34
C THR A 94 -18.61 0.68 5.85
N THR A 95 -19.60 1.15 6.59
CA THR A 95 -21.02 1.15 6.22
C THR A 95 -21.55 2.57 6.03
N HIS A 96 -20.66 3.55 6.06
CA HIS A 96 -21.02 4.94 5.87
C HIS A 96 -21.47 5.17 4.42
N LYS A 97 -22.73 5.57 4.24
CA LYS A 97 -23.40 5.60 2.93
C LYS A 97 -22.66 6.44 1.89
N HIS A 98 -22.08 7.57 2.30
CA HIS A 98 -21.35 8.45 1.39
C HIS A 98 -20.07 7.78 0.88
N GLU A 99 -19.31 7.13 1.76
CA GLU A 99 -18.07 6.43 1.39
C GLU A 99 -18.35 5.22 0.50
N VAL A 100 -19.37 4.43 0.86
CA VAL A 100 -19.81 3.28 0.04
C VAL A 100 -20.26 3.76 -1.35
N GLY A 101 -21.09 4.81 -1.41
CA GLY A 101 -21.56 5.39 -2.66
C GLY A 101 -20.42 5.90 -3.55
N GLU A 102 -19.47 6.62 -2.98
CA GLU A 102 -18.31 7.15 -3.73
C GLU A 102 -17.41 6.04 -4.30
N ILE A 103 -17.21 4.94 -3.55
CA ILE A 103 -16.47 3.77 -4.04
C ILE A 103 -17.21 3.11 -5.20
N MET A 104 -18.54 2.99 -5.10
CA MET A 104 -19.37 2.45 -6.19
C MET A 104 -19.32 3.34 -7.43
N GLU A 105 -19.45 4.65 -7.27
CA GLU A 105 -19.33 5.62 -8.36
C GLU A 105 -17.98 5.54 -9.06
N CYS A 106 -16.89 5.42 -8.30
CA CYS A 106 -15.56 5.21 -8.85
C CYS A 106 -15.46 3.90 -9.64
N PHE A 107 -15.98 2.81 -9.08
CA PHE A 107 -16.01 1.51 -9.75
C PHE A 107 -16.81 1.57 -11.05
N ASP A 108 -18.00 2.16 -11.04
CA ASP A 108 -18.85 2.28 -12.21
C ASP A 108 -18.25 3.20 -13.28
N ALA A 109 -17.60 4.29 -12.89
CA ALA A 109 -16.87 5.15 -13.80
C ALA A 109 -15.68 4.43 -14.46
N ASP A 110 -14.88 3.72 -13.67
CA ASP A 110 -13.76 2.92 -14.20
C ASP A 110 -14.26 1.74 -15.06
N TRP A 111 -15.40 1.16 -14.73
CA TRP A 111 -16.07 0.13 -15.55
C TRP A 111 -16.52 0.66 -16.90
N ALA A 112 -17.14 1.83 -16.90
CA ALA A 112 -17.64 2.50 -18.10
C ALA A 112 -16.57 3.29 -18.88
N ARG A 113 -15.34 3.39 -18.35
CA ARG A 113 -14.24 4.21 -18.91
C ARG A 113 -14.59 5.70 -18.98
N THR A 114 -15.32 6.18 -17.99
CA THR A 114 -15.68 7.59 -17.83
C THR A 114 -14.86 8.25 -16.72
N PRO A 115 -14.71 9.59 -16.74
CA PRO A 115 -14.04 10.29 -15.66
C PRO A 115 -14.76 10.11 -14.31
N PHE A 116 -13.98 9.96 -13.24
CA PHE A 116 -14.45 10.00 -11.87
C PHE A 116 -13.84 11.20 -11.16
N ASN A 117 -14.67 11.93 -10.42
CA ASN A 117 -14.25 13.04 -9.56
C ASN A 117 -14.62 12.71 -8.12
N SER A 118 -13.63 12.65 -7.25
CA SER A 118 -13.85 12.44 -5.82
C SER A 118 -14.56 13.64 -5.18
N GLY A 119 -15.40 13.39 -4.19
CA GLY A 119 -16.03 14.44 -3.38
C GLY A 119 -15.00 15.24 -2.56
N GLU A 120 -15.31 16.53 -2.30
CA GLU A 120 -14.43 17.40 -1.51
C GLU A 120 -14.45 17.04 0.00
N ASP A 121 -15.59 16.59 0.51
CA ASP A 121 -15.83 16.30 1.95
C ASP A 121 -15.71 14.82 2.29
N SER A 122 -15.08 14.02 1.43
CA SER A 122 -14.94 12.58 1.65
C SER A 122 -13.76 12.26 2.57
N HIS A 123 -13.94 11.24 3.44
CA HIS A 123 -12.81 10.63 4.15
C HIS A 123 -11.96 9.76 3.23
N LEU A 124 -12.43 9.47 2.03
CA LEU A 124 -11.70 8.70 1.03
C LEU A 124 -10.59 9.55 0.39
N ILE A 125 -9.48 8.91 0.12
CA ILE A 125 -8.29 9.51 -0.46
C ILE A 125 -7.98 8.77 -1.76
N TRP A 126 -8.05 9.49 -2.87
CA TRP A 126 -7.87 8.93 -4.19
C TRP A 126 -6.58 9.40 -4.86
N CYS A 127 -5.91 8.53 -5.58
CA CYS A 127 -4.92 8.84 -6.60
C CYS A 127 -5.48 8.40 -7.97
N THR A 128 -5.29 9.21 -8.97
CA THR A 128 -4.45 10.39 -9.23
C THR A 128 -5.07 11.76 -8.83
N GLY A 129 -5.85 11.84 -7.77
CA GLY A 129 -6.51 13.10 -7.36
C GLY A 129 -5.79 13.80 -6.21
N ASN A 130 -6.43 13.77 -5.04
CA ASN A 130 -6.02 14.53 -3.85
C ASN A 130 -5.00 13.81 -2.94
N GLY A 131 -4.57 12.60 -3.29
CA GLY A 131 -3.84 11.71 -2.39
C GLY A 131 -2.56 12.31 -1.81
N ARG A 132 -1.67 12.87 -2.63
CA ARG A 132 -0.42 13.48 -2.16
C ARG A 132 -0.69 14.65 -1.20
N GLN A 133 -1.64 15.53 -1.55
CA GLN A 133 -1.99 16.68 -0.73
C GLN A 133 -2.62 16.27 0.61
N ARG A 134 -3.54 15.29 0.59
CA ARG A 134 -4.22 14.79 1.80
C ARG A 134 -3.24 14.12 2.76
N ILE A 135 -2.36 13.27 2.26
CA ILE A 135 -1.32 12.61 3.07
C ILE A 135 -0.32 13.65 3.60
N GLY A 136 0.12 14.62 2.80
CA GLY A 136 0.98 15.70 3.25
C GLY A 136 0.35 16.51 4.39
N ARG A 137 -0.92 16.89 4.25
CA ARG A 137 -1.68 17.59 5.30
C ARG A 137 -1.79 16.75 6.57
N PHE A 138 -2.13 15.47 6.45
CA PHE A 138 -2.21 14.56 7.60
C PHE A 138 -0.90 14.52 8.41
N ILE A 139 0.25 14.47 7.72
CA ILE A 139 1.58 14.50 8.34
C ILE A 139 1.86 15.86 8.99
N ASP A 140 1.49 16.95 8.33
CA ASP A 140 1.70 18.30 8.86
C ASP A 140 0.86 18.58 10.11
N GLU A 141 -0.30 17.98 10.25
CA GLU A 141 -1.19 18.12 11.39
C GLU A 141 -0.81 17.26 12.60
N ALA A 142 0.09 16.27 12.43
CA ALA A 142 0.61 15.48 13.54
C ALA A 142 1.37 16.35 14.54
N LYS A 143 1.08 16.17 15.84
CA LYS A 143 1.62 17.00 16.92
C LYS A 143 2.62 16.29 17.83
N HIS A 144 2.43 15.01 18.09
CA HIS A 144 3.19 14.28 19.09
C HIS A 144 3.87 13.03 18.53
N THR A 145 3.09 12.18 17.87
CA THR A 145 3.58 10.87 17.37
C THR A 145 3.04 10.59 15.98
N LEU A 146 3.88 9.96 15.17
CA LEU A 146 3.49 9.47 13.85
C LEU A 146 4.11 8.10 13.60
N TRP A 147 3.25 7.11 13.43
CA TRP A 147 3.63 5.76 13.02
C TRP A 147 3.41 5.64 11.52
N VAL A 148 4.44 5.23 10.79
CA VAL A 148 4.36 5.03 9.34
C VAL A 148 4.81 3.62 9.01
N GLN A 149 3.91 2.84 8.43
CA GLN A 149 4.20 1.51 7.90
C GLN A 149 3.92 1.53 6.40
N ASN A 150 4.96 1.50 5.59
CA ASN A 150 4.84 1.53 4.14
C ASN A 150 5.97 0.75 3.48
N GLU A 151 5.70 0.19 2.31
CA GLU A 151 6.71 -0.54 1.55
C GLU A 151 7.76 0.38 0.92
N ARG A 152 7.37 1.63 0.62
CA ARG A 152 8.16 2.54 -0.20
C ARG A 152 8.17 3.94 0.37
N TYR A 153 9.35 4.55 0.38
CA TYR A 153 9.60 5.94 0.82
C TYR A 153 10.38 6.66 -0.28
N GLN A 154 9.71 6.95 -1.40
CA GLN A 154 10.33 7.44 -2.65
C GLN A 154 9.77 8.77 -3.12
N ASP A 155 8.59 9.20 -2.63
CA ASP A 155 7.99 10.47 -3.02
C ASP A 155 8.67 11.63 -2.27
N PRO A 156 9.37 12.54 -2.96
CA PRO A 156 10.18 13.58 -2.32
C PRO A 156 9.31 14.58 -1.53
N VAL A 157 8.07 14.81 -1.97
CA VAL A 157 7.15 15.74 -1.28
C VAL A 157 6.73 15.14 0.05
N ILE A 158 6.36 13.86 0.09
CA ILE A 158 5.99 13.17 1.33
C ILE A 158 7.18 13.06 2.28
N ILE A 159 8.38 12.77 1.77
CA ILE A 159 9.60 12.73 2.59
C ILE A 159 9.86 14.11 3.21
N GLU A 160 9.69 15.20 2.46
CA GLU A 160 9.81 16.55 3.01
C GLU A 160 8.80 16.81 4.14
N HIS A 161 7.53 16.40 4.00
CA HIS A 161 6.54 16.51 5.08
C HIS A 161 6.98 15.74 6.33
N LEU A 162 7.51 14.52 6.18
CA LEU A 162 8.03 13.71 7.30
C LEU A 162 9.22 14.40 7.98
N VAL A 163 10.18 14.92 7.22
CA VAL A 163 11.33 15.67 7.74
C VAL A 163 10.87 16.92 8.51
N ARG A 164 9.90 17.67 7.96
CA ARG A 164 9.34 18.85 8.64
C ARG A 164 8.60 18.47 9.93
N ALA A 165 7.84 17.38 9.93
CA ALA A 165 7.17 16.87 11.12
C ALA A 165 8.20 16.50 12.21
N ASN A 166 9.28 15.80 11.87
CA ASN A 166 10.37 15.50 12.80
C ASN A 166 11.01 16.76 13.38
N ARG A 167 11.27 17.78 12.53
CA ARG A 167 11.82 19.10 12.99
C ARG A 167 10.87 19.85 13.90
N ARG A 168 9.56 19.65 13.82
CA ARG A 168 8.56 20.19 14.77
C ARG A 168 8.56 19.44 16.11
N GLY A 169 9.33 18.34 16.25
CA GLY A 169 9.41 17.53 17.46
C GLY A 169 8.43 16.35 17.48
N VAL A 170 7.76 16.04 16.37
CA VAL A 170 6.93 14.83 16.25
C VAL A 170 7.83 13.59 16.29
N LYS A 171 7.51 12.63 17.16
CA LYS A 171 8.21 11.35 17.23
C LYS A 171 7.74 10.44 16.10
N ILE A 172 8.59 10.24 15.10
CA ILE A 172 8.25 9.44 13.92
C ILE A 172 8.86 8.05 14.04
N HIS A 173 8.04 7.01 13.87
CA HIS A 173 8.41 5.61 13.85
C HIS A 173 8.13 5.05 12.46
N VAL A 174 9.16 4.69 11.73
CA VAL A 174 9.06 4.18 10.36
C VAL A 174 9.34 2.69 10.34
N LEU A 175 8.37 1.90 9.88
CA LEU A 175 8.63 0.55 9.42
C LEU A 175 8.67 0.53 7.89
N ALA A 176 9.75 -0.02 7.35
CA ALA A 176 9.98 -0.12 5.92
C ALA A 176 10.19 -1.57 5.49
N ARG A 177 9.93 -1.84 4.23
CA ARG A 177 10.35 -3.09 3.60
C ARG A 177 11.84 -2.97 3.25
N PRO A 178 12.68 -3.95 3.60
CA PRO A 178 14.06 -3.96 3.17
C PRO A 178 14.18 -3.88 1.64
N PRO A 179 15.11 -3.12 1.10
CA PRO A 179 15.22 -2.87 -0.35
C PRO A 179 15.81 -4.05 -1.14
N HIS A 180 16.15 -5.17 -0.47
CA HIS A 180 16.67 -6.36 -1.12
C HIS A 180 15.74 -6.88 -2.24
N LYS A 181 16.29 -7.47 -3.28
CA LYS A 181 15.61 -7.94 -4.51
C LYS A 181 15.06 -6.82 -5.41
N LEU A 182 15.48 -5.57 -5.21
CA LEU A 182 15.17 -4.50 -6.16
C LEU A 182 16.29 -4.41 -7.22
N LYS A 183 15.92 -4.17 -8.48
CA LYS A 183 16.89 -3.82 -9.51
C LYS A 183 17.63 -2.52 -9.15
N LYS A 184 18.90 -2.38 -9.52
CA LYS A 184 19.82 -1.27 -9.16
C LYS A 184 19.17 0.13 -9.17
N ALA A 185 18.51 0.51 -10.25
CA ALA A 185 17.85 1.81 -10.35
C ALA A 185 16.76 2.02 -9.28
N LYS A 186 15.97 0.99 -9.00
CA LYS A 186 14.92 1.04 -7.96
C LYS A 186 15.48 0.98 -6.55
N LEU A 187 16.66 0.40 -6.37
CA LEU A 187 17.34 0.34 -5.07
C LEU A 187 17.75 1.74 -4.61
N VAL A 188 18.39 2.53 -5.47
CA VAL A 188 18.82 3.90 -5.16
C VAL A 188 17.62 4.77 -4.78
N GLU A 189 16.52 4.70 -5.55
CA GLU A 189 15.28 5.42 -5.24
C GLU A 189 14.66 4.98 -3.92
N ALA A 190 14.66 3.67 -3.64
CA ALA A 190 14.05 3.12 -2.42
C ALA A 190 14.83 3.52 -1.16
N VAL A 191 16.15 3.59 -1.25
CA VAL A 191 17.03 3.86 -0.11
C VAL A 191 17.19 5.36 0.14
N GLY A 192 17.19 6.18 -0.92
CA GLY A 192 17.44 7.62 -0.81
C GLY A 192 16.52 8.33 0.18
N GLY A 193 15.21 8.09 0.08
CA GLY A 193 14.24 8.70 1.00
C GLY A 193 14.38 8.23 2.44
N MET A 194 14.73 6.96 2.66
CA MET A 194 14.96 6.42 4.01
C MET A 194 16.24 7.01 4.63
N ARG A 195 17.31 7.15 3.86
CA ARG A 195 18.55 7.80 4.31
C ARG A 195 18.32 9.26 4.71
N ILE A 196 17.59 10.03 3.89
CA ILE A 196 17.23 11.42 4.23
C ILE A 196 16.49 11.50 5.57
N MET A 197 15.60 10.55 5.85
CA MET A 197 14.91 10.49 7.14
C MET A 197 15.86 10.13 8.30
N GLU A 198 16.78 9.18 8.11
CA GLU A 198 17.78 8.84 9.13
C GLU A 198 18.74 9.99 9.42
N ASP A 199 19.16 10.74 8.41
CA ASP A 199 20.05 11.92 8.54
C ASP A 199 19.45 13.01 9.44
N VAL A 200 18.11 13.06 9.56
CA VAL A 200 17.42 13.98 10.49
C VAL A 200 16.98 13.32 11.79
N GLY A 201 17.41 12.07 12.04
CA GLY A 201 17.18 11.36 13.29
C GLY A 201 15.89 10.53 13.35
N VAL A 202 15.17 10.35 12.25
CA VAL A 202 14.04 9.43 12.16
C VAL A 202 14.56 7.99 12.11
N LYS A 203 14.05 7.14 13.01
CA LYS A 203 14.46 5.72 13.05
C LYS A 203 13.65 4.93 12.02
N VAL A 204 14.38 4.26 11.12
CA VAL A 204 13.82 3.36 10.12
C VAL A 204 14.10 1.92 10.52
N HIS A 205 13.06 1.13 10.71
CA HIS A 205 13.15 -0.26 11.15
C HIS A 205 12.56 -1.22 10.11
N LYS A 206 12.95 -2.48 10.17
CA LYS A 206 12.33 -3.62 9.48
C LYS A 206 11.62 -4.53 10.46
N LEU A 207 10.43 -5.02 10.08
CA LEU A 207 9.63 -5.94 10.88
C LEU A 207 10.26 -7.34 10.89
N LYS A 208 10.17 -8.05 12.03
CA LYS A 208 10.55 -9.45 12.16
C LYS A 208 9.34 -10.36 11.97
N GLY A 209 9.55 -11.51 11.35
CA GLY A 209 8.55 -12.57 11.23
C GLY A 209 7.48 -12.34 10.13
N LEU A 210 7.09 -11.11 9.88
CA LEU A 210 6.16 -10.76 8.80
C LEU A 210 6.85 -9.85 7.77
N LYS A 211 6.50 -10.01 6.51
CA LYS A 211 6.91 -9.07 5.46
C LYS A 211 6.00 -7.84 5.53
N LEU A 212 6.56 -6.65 5.51
CA LEU A 212 5.76 -5.43 5.48
C LEU A 212 5.16 -5.21 4.09
N HIS A 213 3.84 -5.13 4.02
CA HIS A 213 3.10 -4.76 2.82
C HIS A 213 2.04 -3.67 3.12
N ALA A 214 1.91 -3.30 4.37
CA ALA A 214 1.00 -2.26 4.87
C ALA A 214 1.22 -0.90 4.19
N LYS A 215 0.16 -0.09 4.17
CA LYS A 215 0.15 1.33 3.85
C LYS A 215 -0.69 2.02 4.93
N LEU A 216 -0.01 2.35 6.03
CA LEU A 216 -0.60 2.94 7.22
C LEU A 216 0.17 4.20 7.61
N LEU A 217 -0.55 5.28 7.86
CA LEU A 217 -0.11 6.40 8.69
C LEU A 217 -1.04 6.49 9.91
N PHE A 218 -0.47 6.58 11.11
CA PHE A 218 -1.26 6.69 12.34
C PHE A 218 -0.67 7.79 13.23
N ALA A 219 -1.46 8.85 13.46
CA ALA A 219 -1.03 10.07 14.11
C ALA A 219 -1.69 10.27 15.47
N ASP A 220 -0.89 10.62 16.46
CA ASP A 220 -1.29 11.09 17.80
C ASP A 220 -2.24 10.12 18.53
N ASP A 221 -2.13 8.83 18.25
CA ASP A 221 -3.00 7.78 18.77
C ASP A 221 -4.50 8.00 18.52
N LEU A 222 -4.85 8.72 17.46
CA LEU A 222 -6.23 9.20 17.22
C LEU A 222 -6.70 9.03 15.78
N ARG A 223 -5.87 9.37 14.80
CA ARG A 223 -6.24 9.38 13.38
C ARG A 223 -5.36 8.45 12.58
N ALA A 224 -5.94 7.76 11.61
CA ALA A 224 -5.20 6.88 10.72
C ALA A 224 -5.57 7.09 9.26
N ILE A 225 -4.61 6.88 8.35
CA ILE A 225 -4.85 6.66 6.92
C ILE A 225 -4.47 5.21 6.62
N ILE A 226 -5.41 4.46 6.04
CA ILE A 226 -5.24 3.04 5.68
C ILE A 226 -5.70 2.83 4.24
N GLY A 227 -4.93 2.10 3.44
CA GLY A 227 -5.34 1.75 2.10
C GLY A 227 -4.22 1.15 1.25
N SER A 228 -4.21 1.48 -0.03
CA SER A 228 -3.30 0.90 -1.01
C SER A 228 -2.10 1.77 -1.38
N ILE A 229 -2.06 3.05 -0.93
CA ILE A 229 -1.14 4.08 -1.42
C ILE A 229 0.28 3.85 -0.91
N ASN A 230 1.19 3.48 -1.79
CA ASN A 230 2.63 3.54 -1.50
C ASN A 230 3.12 4.99 -1.54
N LEU A 231 4.07 5.34 -0.66
CA LEU A 231 4.68 6.67 -0.65
C LEU A 231 5.73 6.80 -1.76
N ALA A 232 5.27 6.67 -2.99
CA ALA A 232 6.08 6.66 -4.20
C ALA A 232 5.38 7.43 -5.32
N PRO A 233 6.11 8.16 -6.20
CA PRO A 233 5.53 9.00 -7.25
C PRO A 233 4.49 8.28 -8.10
N GLY A 234 4.77 7.05 -8.54
CA GLY A 234 3.84 6.28 -9.37
C GLY A 234 2.47 6.02 -8.72
N SER A 235 2.41 5.91 -7.38
CA SER A 235 1.11 5.76 -6.69
C SER A 235 0.28 7.04 -6.76
N PHE A 236 0.93 8.21 -6.69
CA PHE A 236 0.23 9.50 -6.71
C PHE A 236 -0.13 9.97 -8.12
N ASP A 237 0.72 9.70 -9.10
CA ASP A 237 0.69 10.38 -10.39
C ASP A 237 0.08 9.54 -11.53
N SER A 238 0.11 8.20 -11.42
CA SER A 238 -0.29 7.36 -12.55
C SER A 238 -1.13 6.14 -12.21
N ARG A 239 -1.39 5.88 -10.92
CA ARG A 239 -2.15 4.70 -10.49
C ARG A 239 -3.51 5.08 -9.91
N ARG A 240 -4.49 4.20 -10.11
CA ARG A 240 -5.72 4.23 -9.32
C ARG A 240 -5.43 3.60 -7.97
N GLU A 241 -5.46 4.41 -6.92
CA GLU A 241 -5.25 4.00 -5.53
C GLU A 241 -6.40 4.54 -4.66
N LEU A 242 -6.65 3.84 -3.57
CA LEU A 242 -7.65 4.24 -2.57
C LEU A 242 -7.10 4.06 -1.17
N ALA A 243 -7.33 5.06 -0.33
CA ALA A 243 -7.19 4.97 1.12
C ALA A 243 -8.37 5.66 1.81
N ILE A 244 -8.50 5.43 3.09
CA ILE A 244 -9.50 6.08 3.95
C ILE A 244 -8.81 6.71 5.15
N GLU A 245 -9.20 7.94 5.49
CA GLU A 245 -8.85 8.57 6.75
C GLU A 245 -9.89 8.20 7.81
N VAL A 246 -9.43 7.62 8.91
CA VAL A 246 -10.25 7.12 10.01
C VAL A 246 -9.99 7.94 11.25
N HIS A 247 -11.07 8.36 11.91
CA HIS A 247 -11.04 9.04 13.20
C HIS A 247 -12.05 8.35 14.12
N ASP A 248 -11.64 7.24 14.73
CA ASP A 248 -12.46 6.40 15.61
C ASP A 248 -11.61 5.88 16.77
N GLU A 249 -12.09 6.04 17.99
CA GLU A 249 -11.33 5.71 19.20
C GLU A 249 -11.07 4.20 19.36
N GLU A 250 -11.99 3.33 18.94
CA GLU A 250 -11.83 1.88 19.06
C GLU A 250 -10.79 1.38 18.04
N ILE A 251 -10.90 1.86 16.80
CA ILE A 251 -9.91 1.58 15.76
C ILE A 251 -8.54 2.11 16.16
N ALA A 252 -8.48 3.34 16.66
CA ALA A 252 -7.23 3.97 17.12
C ALA A 252 -6.57 3.15 18.24
N ARG A 253 -7.36 2.66 19.21
CA ARG A 253 -6.86 1.80 20.30
C ARG A 253 -6.29 0.48 19.77
N SER A 254 -6.99 -0.15 18.84
CA SER A 254 -6.54 -1.38 18.19
C SER A 254 -5.26 -1.17 17.39
N LEU A 255 -5.19 -0.10 16.59
CA LEU A 255 -4.01 0.26 15.81
C LEU A 255 -2.80 0.55 16.72
N LYS A 256 -3.01 1.30 17.80
CA LYS A 256 -1.94 1.59 18.77
C LYS A 256 -1.29 0.32 19.29
N HIS A 257 -2.10 -0.65 19.70
CA HIS A 257 -1.58 -1.93 20.17
C HIS A 257 -0.76 -2.64 19.09
N VAL A 258 -1.25 -2.66 17.86
CA VAL A 258 -0.57 -3.34 16.73
C VAL A 258 0.74 -2.63 16.38
N VAL A 259 0.74 -1.30 16.21
CA VAL A 259 1.96 -0.58 15.79
C VAL A 259 3.04 -0.62 16.87
N GLN A 260 2.66 -0.59 18.16
CA GLN A 260 3.61 -0.74 19.26
C GLN A 260 4.23 -2.14 19.27
N LYS A 261 3.41 -3.19 19.16
CA LYS A 261 3.88 -4.57 19.08
C LYS A 261 4.78 -4.80 17.87
N ASP A 262 4.42 -4.25 16.72
CA ASP A 262 5.24 -4.34 15.52
C ASP A 262 6.59 -3.65 15.71
N TRP A 263 6.61 -2.49 16.37
CA TRP A 263 7.83 -1.76 16.67
C TRP A 263 8.75 -2.53 17.62
N GLU A 264 8.19 -3.08 18.68
CA GLU A 264 8.90 -3.95 19.63
C GLU A 264 9.50 -5.20 18.95
N ASN A 265 8.78 -5.74 17.94
CA ASN A 265 9.23 -6.86 17.12
C ASN A 265 9.96 -6.41 15.83
N SER A 266 10.60 -5.27 15.85
CA SER A 266 11.38 -4.75 14.73
C SER A 266 12.85 -4.58 15.11
N HIS A 267 13.69 -4.26 14.16
CA HIS A 267 15.06 -3.83 14.38
C HIS A 267 15.47 -2.78 13.35
N PRO A 268 16.44 -1.92 13.67
CA PRO A 268 16.95 -0.93 12.75
C PRO A 268 17.30 -1.56 11.39
N LEU A 269 16.92 -0.89 10.34
CA LEU A 269 17.34 -1.22 8.98
C LEU A 269 18.71 -0.58 8.76
N ASP A 270 19.71 -1.38 8.45
CA ASP A 270 21.03 -0.87 8.11
C ASP A 270 21.00 -0.33 6.67
N LEU A 271 20.99 0.99 6.56
CA LEU A 271 20.96 1.70 5.27
C LEU A 271 22.37 2.16 4.83
N SER A 272 23.45 1.77 5.52
CA SER A 272 24.81 1.96 5.05
C SER A 272 25.06 1.16 3.77
N ASP A 273 26.07 1.55 3.01
CA ASP A 273 26.44 0.79 1.80
C ASP A 273 26.81 -0.64 2.13
N GLU A 274 27.51 -0.87 3.23
CA GLU A 274 27.90 -2.20 3.73
C GLU A 274 26.66 -3.03 4.13
N GLY A 275 25.71 -2.43 4.86
CA GLY A 275 24.46 -3.10 5.27
C GLY A 275 23.59 -3.48 4.07
N LEU A 276 23.50 -2.61 3.07
CA LEU A 276 22.77 -2.88 1.83
C LEU A 276 23.43 -3.97 0.99
N LEU A 277 24.75 -3.99 0.91
CA LEU A 277 25.50 -5.04 0.23
C LEU A 277 25.32 -6.39 0.92
N LYS A 278 25.34 -6.43 2.26
CA LYS A 278 25.05 -7.64 3.03
C LYS A 278 23.63 -8.16 2.80
N ASP A 279 22.64 -7.30 2.88
CA ASP A 279 21.23 -7.66 2.62
C ASP A 279 21.02 -8.15 1.17
N LEU A 280 21.78 -7.63 0.20
CA LEU A 280 21.78 -8.09 -1.20
C LEU A 280 22.50 -9.43 -1.36
N GLY A 281 23.66 -9.61 -0.75
CA GLY A 281 24.45 -10.85 -0.79
C GLY A 281 23.74 -12.03 -0.14
N ASP A 282 23.01 -11.81 0.95
CA ASP A 282 22.15 -12.82 1.58
C ASP A 282 20.95 -13.23 0.72
N SER A 283 20.58 -12.38 -0.27
CA SER A 283 19.41 -12.60 -1.15
C SER A 283 19.78 -13.14 -2.52
N ASP A 284 20.92 -12.75 -3.04
CA ASP A 284 21.47 -13.15 -4.36
C ASP A 284 23.00 -12.93 -4.35
N PRO A 285 23.79 -14.01 -4.32
CA PRO A 285 25.26 -13.89 -4.30
C PRO A 285 25.87 -13.14 -5.50
N ASN A 286 25.14 -13.03 -6.61
CA ASN A 286 25.60 -12.35 -7.82
C ASN A 286 25.13 -10.87 -7.86
N ALA A 287 24.24 -10.44 -6.98
CA ALA A 287 23.69 -9.09 -6.98
C ALA A 287 24.75 -8.01 -6.67
N ALA A 288 25.83 -8.37 -5.95
CA ALA A 288 26.93 -7.47 -5.65
C ALA A 288 27.77 -7.16 -6.91
N GLU A 289 27.99 -8.15 -7.79
CA GLU A 289 28.67 -7.97 -9.08
C GLU A 289 27.84 -7.11 -10.04
N ASP A 290 26.52 -7.35 -10.12
CA ASP A 290 25.60 -6.57 -10.96
C ASP A 290 25.49 -5.09 -10.53
N LEU A 291 25.79 -4.78 -9.27
CA LEU A 291 25.76 -3.41 -8.74
C LEU A 291 27.07 -2.65 -8.99
N GLY A 292 28.12 -3.29 -9.48
CA GLY A 292 29.45 -2.67 -9.68
C GLY A 292 30.10 -2.23 -8.36
N LEU A 293 29.70 -2.85 -7.24
CA LEU A 293 30.19 -2.60 -5.90
C LEU A 293 31.22 -3.66 -5.44
N ALA A 294 31.37 -4.73 -6.20
CA ALA A 294 32.43 -5.71 -6.04
C ALA A 294 33.67 -5.19 -6.77
N HIS A 295 34.53 -4.44 -6.16
CA HIS A 295 35.93 -4.12 -6.47
C HIS A 295 36.27 -2.67 -6.04
N ALA A 296 36.33 -2.49 -4.73
CA ALA A 296 37.05 -1.36 -4.14
C ALA A 296 38.17 -1.86 -3.21
N ASP A 297 38.67 -3.07 -3.50
CA ASP A 297 39.90 -3.57 -2.85
C ASP A 297 40.91 -3.95 -3.98
N ASP A 298 41.68 -2.94 -4.39
CA ASP A 298 43.07 -3.02 -4.86
C ASP A 298 43.78 -1.66 -4.72
#